data_a09f82b6d5164d15fbb763b97ce9f13e
#
_entry.id   a09f82b6d5164d15fbb763b97ce9f13e
#
_cell.length_a   1.000
_cell.length_b   1.000
_cell.length_c   1.000
_cell.angle_alpha   90.00
_cell.angle_beta   90.00
_cell.angle_gamma   90.00
#
_symmetry.space_group_name_H-M   'P 1'
#
loop_
_entity.id
_entity.type
_entity.pdbx_description
1 polymer ?
#
loop_
_entity_poly.entity_id
_entity_poly.type
_entity_poly.pdbx_seq_one_letter_code
_entity_poly.pdbx_strand_id
1 'polypeptide(L)'
;PPLEYAKPVCPHFGICGGCFYQTVSYENQLKIKEGMVRDLLKDHVNDDIWEEIKGSPKVHGYRNKMEFSFGDEVKDGPLALGMHKKNTFHDIVNITDCQIVDNDYNLIVKCALNIAQQMELPFYHKMRHEGYFRHLVVRRAESSGDILVNIVTTSQVEADLTKLRDALLELPLSGKIIGILHTTNDSLADVVQADKIDILYGQDYFYEEILGLKFKISPFSFFQTNTLGAEVLYKTARDFVGETKDKVIFDLYSGTGTIAQMLAPVAKKVVGVEIVEEAVEAAKVNAELNGLDNCEFIAGDVLKVVDELEDKPDFIVLDPPRDCLLYTSPSPR
;
A
#
# COMPACT_ATOMS: atom_id res chain seq x y z
N PRO A 1 32.28 11.74 -5.64
CA PRO A 1 32.76 11.41 -4.29
C PRO A 1 31.93 10.23 -3.79
N PRO A 2 32.52 9.29 -3.03
CA PRO A 2 31.75 8.24 -2.40
C PRO A 2 30.69 8.88 -1.47
N LEU A 3 29.45 8.41 -1.58
CA LEU A 3 28.39 8.86 -0.69
C LEU A 3 28.76 8.51 0.76
N GLU A 4 28.52 9.44 1.68
CA GLU A 4 28.78 9.19 3.10
C GLU A 4 27.96 7.98 3.56
N TYR A 5 28.64 7.03 4.20
CA TYR A 5 28.02 5.86 4.79
C TYR A 5 27.22 6.26 6.03
N ALA A 6 25.94 5.96 6.02
CA ALA A 6 25.06 6.06 7.17
C ALA A 6 24.91 4.68 7.83
N LYS A 7 24.97 4.62 9.15
CA LYS A 7 24.68 3.38 9.88
C LYS A 7 23.19 3.07 9.78
N PRO A 8 22.79 1.89 9.29
CA PRO A 8 21.39 1.49 9.25
C PRO A 8 20.77 1.48 10.66
N VAL A 9 19.56 2.01 10.79
CA VAL A 9 18.81 2.01 12.06
C VAL A 9 18.03 0.71 12.27
N CYS A 10 17.63 0.04 11.18
CA CYS A 10 16.91 -1.23 11.24
C CYS A 10 17.86 -2.40 11.50
N PRO A 11 17.63 -3.23 12.55
CA PRO A 11 18.49 -4.39 12.85
C PRO A 11 18.41 -5.48 11.76
N HIS A 12 17.35 -5.50 10.96
CA HIS A 12 17.15 -6.47 9.89
C HIS A 12 17.74 -6.01 8.54
N PHE A 13 18.34 -4.81 8.46
CA PHE A 13 18.89 -4.31 7.21
C PHE A 13 20.03 -5.21 6.70
N GLY A 14 19.98 -5.50 5.39
CA GLY A 14 20.94 -6.40 4.73
C GLY A 14 20.53 -7.87 4.74
N ILE A 15 19.63 -8.29 5.66
CA ILE A 15 19.07 -9.64 5.70
C ILE A 15 17.64 -9.62 5.13
N CYS A 16 16.80 -8.71 5.61
CA CYS A 16 15.45 -8.47 5.09
C CYS A 16 15.51 -7.84 3.69
N GLY A 17 14.66 -8.31 2.77
CA GLY A 17 14.55 -7.81 1.40
C GLY A 17 13.83 -6.47 1.25
N GLY A 18 13.27 -5.90 2.33
CA GLY A 18 12.35 -4.75 2.25
C GLY A 18 13.01 -3.38 2.02
N CYS A 19 14.30 -3.19 2.37
CA CYS A 19 14.98 -1.89 2.29
C CYS A 19 16.34 -1.99 1.60
N PHE A 20 16.69 -0.97 0.77
CA PHE A 20 17.94 -0.94 0.01
C PHE A 20 18.88 0.22 0.35
N TYR A 21 18.37 1.34 0.89
CA TYR A 21 19.11 2.60 0.97
C TYR A 21 19.46 3.06 2.39
N GLN A 22 19.28 2.22 3.43
CA GLN A 22 19.53 2.66 4.82
C GLN A 22 21.01 2.96 5.15
N THR A 23 21.94 2.58 4.27
CA THR A 23 23.35 2.96 4.38
C THR A 23 23.66 4.34 3.80
N VAL A 24 22.65 5.05 3.34
CA VAL A 24 22.75 6.38 2.73
C VAL A 24 21.82 7.32 3.48
N SER A 25 22.27 8.54 3.80
CA SER A 25 21.42 9.55 4.43
C SER A 25 20.21 9.87 3.55
N TYR A 26 19.10 10.26 4.16
CA TYR A 26 17.87 10.53 3.41
C TYR A 26 18.05 11.61 2.34
N GLU A 27 18.81 12.66 2.63
CA GLU A 27 19.17 13.70 1.67
C GLU A 27 19.90 13.12 0.45
N ASN A 28 20.87 12.22 0.67
CA ASN A 28 21.58 11.58 -0.43
C ASN A 28 20.70 10.55 -1.17
N GLN A 29 19.72 9.91 -0.49
CA GLN A 29 18.72 9.08 -1.17
C GLN A 29 17.87 9.89 -2.15
N LEU A 30 17.49 11.12 -1.78
CA LEU A 30 16.76 12.04 -2.67
C LEU A 30 17.65 12.41 -3.87
N LYS A 31 18.90 12.81 -3.67
CA LYS A 31 19.83 13.12 -4.76
C LYS A 31 20.05 11.96 -5.73
N ILE A 32 20.15 10.72 -5.22
CA ILE A 32 20.26 9.52 -6.06
C ILE A 32 19.00 9.36 -6.92
N LYS A 33 17.84 9.46 -6.33
CA LYS A 33 16.55 9.28 -7.04
C LYS A 33 16.36 10.39 -8.08
N GLU A 34 16.64 11.61 -7.72
CA GLU A 34 16.59 12.74 -8.65
C GLU A 34 17.54 12.54 -9.84
N GLY A 35 18.79 12.16 -9.57
CA GLY A 35 19.79 11.86 -10.62
C GLY A 35 19.33 10.75 -11.56
N MET A 36 18.73 9.67 -11.03
CA MET A 36 18.18 8.59 -11.87
C MET A 36 17.08 9.08 -12.81
N VAL A 37 16.17 9.94 -12.32
CA VAL A 37 15.09 10.49 -13.15
C VAL A 37 15.62 11.50 -14.15
N ARG A 38 16.58 12.36 -13.77
CA ARG A 38 17.25 13.27 -14.69
C ARG A 38 17.94 12.53 -15.84
N ASP A 39 18.65 11.44 -15.53
CA ASP A 39 19.31 10.62 -16.55
C ASP A 39 18.33 9.98 -17.53
N LEU A 40 17.16 9.54 -17.04
CA LEU A 40 16.10 8.97 -17.88
C LEU A 40 15.44 10.01 -18.80
N LEU A 41 15.30 11.25 -18.34
CA LEU A 41 14.57 12.31 -19.03
C LEU A 41 15.48 13.32 -19.75
N LYS A 42 16.80 13.18 -19.70
CA LYS A 42 17.80 14.15 -20.19
C LYS A 42 17.58 14.60 -21.64
N ASP A 43 17.04 13.71 -22.49
CA ASP A 43 16.80 14.01 -23.91
C ASP A 43 15.41 14.65 -24.16
N HIS A 44 14.58 14.78 -23.13
CA HIS A 44 13.18 15.23 -23.21
C HIS A 44 12.88 16.45 -22.33
N VAL A 45 13.68 16.71 -21.31
CA VAL A 45 13.44 17.75 -20.31
C VAL A 45 14.69 18.57 -20.11
N ASN A 46 14.56 19.91 -20.23
CA ASN A 46 15.65 20.86 -19.95
C ASN A 46 15.65 21.28 -18.48
N ASP A 47 16.80 21.78 -18.01
CA ASP A 47 16.96 22.23 -16.62
C ASP A 47 16.04 23.38 -16.24
N ASP A 48 15.58 24.20 -17.20
CA ASP A 48 14.70 25.37 -16.97
C ASP A 48 13.30 24.99 -16.44
N ILE A 49 12.85 23.76 -16.72
CA ILE A 49 11.53 23.27 -16.29
C ILE A 49 11.64 22.18 -15.22
N TRP A 50 12.89 21.91 -14.77
CA TRP A 50 13.13 20.91 -13.75
C TRP A 50 12.87 21.50 -12.37
N GLU A 51 12.00 20.87 -11.59
CA GLU A 51 11.82 21.17 -10.17
C GLU A 51 12.58 20.17 -9.30
N GLU A 52 13.03 20.60 -8.12
CA GLU A 52 13.71 19.75 -7.17
C GLU A 52 12.78 18.63 -6.65
N ILE A 53 13.37 17.48 -6.37
CA ILE A 53 12.67 16.35 -5.77
C ILE A 53 12.09 16.74 -4.40
N LYS A 54 10.82 16.45 -4.18
CA LYS A 54 10.16 16.66 -2.89
C LYS A 54 10.31 15.42 -2.01
N GLY A 55 10.80 15.61 -0.81
CA GLY A 55 10.98 14.53 0.17
C GLY A 55 9.67 14.15 0.87
N SER A 56 9.66 12.94 1.44
CA SER A 56 8.60 12.53 2.37
C SER A 56 8.72 13.29 3.70
N PRO A 57 7.63 13.81 4.26
CA PRO A 57 7.67 14.48 5.57
C PRO A 57 8.14 13.57 6.71
N LYS A 58 7.94 12.25 6.57
CA LYS A 58 8.29 11.24 7.56
C LYS A 58 9.22 10.21 6.93
N VAL A 59 10.39 10.00 7.51
CA VAL A 59 11.44 9.11 6.98
C VAL A 59 11.36 7.71 7.58
N HIS A 60 10.90 7.61 8.84
CA HIS A 60 10.67 6.36 9.56
C HIS A 60 9.21 6.28 10.00
N GLY A 61 8.69 5.06 10.21
CA GLY A 61 7.32 4.86 10.64
C GLY A 61 6.26 5.40 9.66
N TYR A 62 6.62 5.58 8.40
CA TYR A 62 5.75 6.21 7.39
C TYR A 62 4.78 5.24 6.71
N ARG A 63 5.09 3.93 6.80
CA ARG A 63 4.36 2.92 6.03
C ARG A 63 3.09 2.50 6.75
N ASN A 64 1.95 2.69 6.11
CA ASN A 64 0.62 2.47 6.65
C ASN A 64 0.00 1.10 6.33
N LYS A 65 0.67 0.27 5.52
CA LYS A 65 0.25 -1.12 5.20
C LYS A 65 1.46 -2.03 5.13
N MET A 66 1.43 -3.14 5.84
CA MET A 66 2.40 -4.22 5.70
C MET A 66 1.72 -5.57 5.59
N GLU A 67 2.30 -6.40 4.74
CA GLU A 67 1.95 -7.80 4.56
C GLU A 67 3.16 -8.63 5.00
N PHE A 68 3.03 -9.25 6.17
CA PHE A 68 4.03 -10.16 6.69
C PHE A 68 3.68 -11.59 6.29
N SER A 69 4.67 -12.37 5.90
CA SER A 69 4.47 -13.76 5.50
C SER A 69 4.82 -14.71 6.67
N PHE A 70 4.02 -15.74 6.84
CA PHE A 70 4.40 -16.89 7.63
C PHE A 70 5.30 -17.82 6.82
N GLY A 71 6.28 -18.44 7.48
CA GLY A 71 7.23 -19.33 6.85
C GLY A 71 8.26 -19.86 7.82
N ASP A 72 9.45 -20.17 7.34
CA ASP A 72 10.61 -20.52 8.15
C ASP A 72 11.84 -19.71 7.72
N GLU A 73 12.76 -19.49 8.64
CA GLU A 73 14.00 -18.76 8.35
C GLU A 73 15.06 -19.67 7.70
N VAL A 74 14.98 -20.95 8.05
CA VAL A 74 15.76 -22.04 7.49
C VAL A 74 14.82 -23.22 7.27
N LYS A 75 15.06 -23.98 6.23
CA LYS A 75 14.23 -25.13 5.87
C LYS A 75 13.93 -26.04 7.07
N ASP A 76 12.66 -26.35 7.29
CA ASP A 76 12.14 -27.16 8.39
C ASP A 76 12.47 -26.56 9.79
N GLY A 77 12.71 -25.25 9.85
CA GLY A 77 12.93 -24.50 11.10
C GLY A 77 11.63 -24.16 11.83
N PRO A 78 11.72 -23.43 12.95
CA PRO A 78 10.54 -22.96 13.67
C PRO A 78 9.73 -21.98 12.84
N LEU A 79 8.41 -21.93 13.11
CA LEU A 79 7.51 -20.95 12.49
C LEU A 79 8.03 -19.53 12.68
N ALA A 80 8.18 -18.83 11.57
CA ALA A 80 8.59 -17.44 11.48
C ALA A 80 7.46 -16.56 10.92
N LEU A 81 7.47 -15.27 11.27
CA LEU A 81 6.56 -14.27 10.73
C LEU A 81 7.34 -13.00 10.42
N GLY A 82 7.31 -12.58 9.16
CA GLY A 82 8.01 -11.36 8.76
C GLY A 82 8.12 -11.18 7.26
N MET A 83 9.32 -10.86 6.80
CA MET A 83 9.58 -10.49 5.41
C MET A 83 10.50 -11.50 4.75
N HIS A 84 10.38 -11.62 3.42
CA HIS A 84 11.30 -12.45 2.65
C HIS A 84 12.74 -12.00 2.86
N LYS A 85 13.61 -12.97 3.04
CA LYS A 85 15.06 -12.77 3.15
C LYS A 85 15.60 -12.32 1.80
N LYS A 86 16.55 -11.40 1.84
CA LYS A 86 17.17 -10.86 0.62
C LYS A 86 17.80 -11.98 -0.22
N ASN A 87 17.54 -11.98 -1.52
CA ASN A 87 18.03 -12.96 -2.50
C ASN A 87 17.53 -14.41 -2.29
N THR A 88 16.48 -14.61 -1.51
CA THR A 88 15.79 -15.91 -1.40
C THR A 88 14.31 -15.75 -1.71
N PHE A 89 13.65 -16.86 -2.12
CA PHE A 89 12.22 -16.85 -2.44
C PHE A 89 11.36 -17.46 -1.34
N HIS A 90 11.95 -18.22 -0.45
CA HIS A 90 11.22 -19.03 0.52
C HIS A 90 11.50 -18.65 1.98
N ASP A 91 12.71 -18.20 2.28
CA ASP A 91 13.12 -17.92 3.66
C ASP A 91 12.44 -16.64 4.18
N ILE A 92 11.87 -16.73 5.37
CA ILE A 92 11.20 -15.61 6.05
C ILE A 92 12.03 -15.18 7.26
N VAL A 93 12.44 -13.93 7.27
CA VAL A 93 13.14 -13.33 8.42
C VAL A 93 12.10 -12.84 9.42
N ASN A 94 12.23 -13.26 10.68
CA ASN A 94 11.41 -12.72 11.76
C ASN A 94 11.63 -11.21 11.89
N ILE A 95 10.55 -10.44 11.79
CA ILE A 95 10.61 -8.99 11.93
C ILE A 95 10.13 -8.60 13.32
N THR A 96 11.03 -7.99 14.10
CA THR A 96 10.77 -7.61 15.50
C THR A 96 10.90 -6.11 15.76
N ASP A 97 11.55 -5.37 14.84
CA ASP A 97 11.84 -3.94 14.98
C ASP A 97 12.01 -3.27 13.62
N CYS A 98 10.94 -3.32 12.80
CA CYS A 98 10.92 -2.68 11.49
C CYS A 98 10.79 -1.16 11.67
N GLN A 99 11.70 -0.41 11.06
CA GLN A 99 11.80 1.04 11.23
C GLN A 99 10.98 1.86 10.22
N ILE A 100 10.43 1.24 9.17
CA ILE A 100 9.58 1.94 8.20
C ILE A 100 8.10 1.97 8.59
N VAL A 101 7.71 1.18 9.60
CA VAL A 101 6.36 1.15 10.18
C VAL A 101 6.33 1.75 11.57
N ASP A 102 5.15 2.09 12.05
CA ASP A 102 4.94 2.44 13.45
C ASP A 102 5.25 1.24 14.37
N ASN A 103 5.65 1.50 15.63
CA ASN A 103 5.99 0.44 16.56
C ASN A 103 4.82 -0.51 16.87
N ASP A 104 3.58 -0.06 16.71
CA ASP A 104 2.40 -0.90 16.87
C ASP A 104 2.46 -2.15 15.99
N TYR A 105 3.00 -2.05 14.76
CA TYR A 105 3.20 -3.19 13.87
C TYR A 105 4.15 -4.22 14.46
N ASN A 106 5.25 -3.78 15.06
CA ASN A 106 6.24 -4.66 15.67
C ASN A 106 5.64 -5.45 16.87
N LEU A 107 4.80 -4.78 17.67
CA LEU A 107 4.08 -5.42 18.78
C LEU A 107 3.06 -6.44 18.27
N ILE A 108 2.29 -6.08 17.24
CA ILE A 108 1.29 -6.98 16.62
C ILE A 108 1.95 -8.21 16.02
N VAL A 109 3.01 -8.05 15.23
CA VAL A 109 3.74 -9.16 14.60
C VAL A 109 4.30 -10.11 15.67
N LYS A 110 4.93 -9.57 16.72
CA LYS A 110 5.49 -10.36 17.82
C LYS A 110 4.42 -11.14 18.56
N CYS A 111 3.28 -10.52 18.85
CA CYS A 111 2.14 -11.19 19.49
C CYS A 111 1.58 -12.28 18.58
N ALA A 112 1.31 -11.99 17.32
CA ALA A 112 0.76 -12.94 16.36
C ALA A 112 1.67 -14.15 16.16
N LEU A 113 2.99 -13.94 16.04
CA LEU A 113 3.94 -15.05 15.94
C LEU A 113 3.93 -15.93 17.19
N ASN A 114 3.97 -15.31 18.38
CA ASN A 114 3.97 -16.08 19.65
C ASN A 114 2.71 -16.95 19.80
N ILE A 115 1.54 -16.44 19.47
CA ILE A 115 0.29 -17.22 19.53
C ILE A 115 0.26 -18.28 18.42
N ALA A 116 0.67 -17.95 17.19
CA ALA A 116 0.72 -18.92 16.09
C ALA A 116 1.65 -20.09 16.39
N GLN A 117 2.81 -19.85 17.01
CA GLN A 117 3.72 -20.91 17.46
C GLN A 117 3.08 -21.81 18.53
N GLN A 118 2.28 -21.26 19.46
CA GLN A 118 1.57 -22.05 20.48
C GLN A 118 0.42 -22.89 19.91
N MET A 119 -0.10 -22.52 18.71
CA MET A 119 -1.14 -23.31 18.03
C MET A 119 -0.57 -24.58 17.37
N GLU A 120 0.77 -24.63 17.17
CA GLU A 120 1.46 -25.78 16.55
C GLU A 120 0.92 -26.14 15.15
N LEU A 121 0.35 -25.15 14.43
CA LEU A 121 -0.15 -25.32 13.08
C LEU A 121 0.91 -24.91 12.04
N PRO A 122 1.01 -25.63 10.91
CA PRO A 122 2.02 -25.34 9.90
C PRO A 122 1.70 -24.04 9.12
N PHE A 123 2.74 -23.36 8.63
CA PHE A 123 2.55 -22.37 7.58
C PHE A 123 2.24 -23.03 6.23
N TYR A 124 1.60 -22.29 5.33
CA TYR A 124 1.31 -22.74 3.97
C TYR A 124 2.59 -22.82 3.13
N HIS A 125 2.94 -24.04 2.72
CA HIS A 125 4.12 -24.28 1.91
C HIS A 125 3.80 -24.18 0.43
N LYS A 126 4.26 -23.13 -0.25
CA LYS A 126 3.93 -22.76 -1.64
C LYS A 126 4.17 -23.88 -2.66
N MET A 127 5.17 -24.75 -2.46
CA MET A 127 5.50 -25.84 -3.39
C MET A 127 4.69 -27.12 -3.13
N ARG A 128 4.26 -27.35 -1.90
CA ARG A 128 3.44 -28.52 -1.53
C ARG A 128 1.95 -28.21 -1.54
N HIS A 129 1.61 -26.91 -1.53
CA HIS A 129 0.23 -26.39 -1.43
C HIS A 129 -0.51 -26.90 -0.19
N GLU A 130 0.23 -27.07 0.91
CA GLU A 130 -0.26 -27.59 2.18
C GLU A 130 0.15 -26.66 3.32
N GLY A 131 -0.70 -26.55 4.35
CA GLY A 131 -0.47 -25.76 5.55
C GLY A 131 -1.58 -24.76 5.82
N TYR A 132 -1.49 -24.04 6.94
CA TYR A 132 -2.54 -23.18 7.46
C TYR A 132 -2.22 -21.70 7.34
N PHE A 133 -1.20 -21.20 8.06
CA PHE A 133 -0.89 -19.76 8.09
C PHE A 133 -0.25 -19.28 6.79
N ARG A 134 -0.78 -18.19 6.22
CA ARG A 134 -0.22 -17.56 5.01
C ARG A 134 0.38 -16.19 5.30
N HIS A 135 -0.45 -15.23 5.71
CA HIS A 135 -0.02 -13.84 5.88
C HIS A 135 -0.65 -13.20 7.11
N LEU A 136 0.00 -12.18 7.61
CA LEU A 136 -0.56 -11.19 8.53
C LEU A 136 -0.52 -9.83 7.84
N VAL A 137 -1.68 -9.25 7.58
CA VAL A 137 -1.80 -7.91 7.01
C VAL A 137 -2.17 -6.94 8.11
N VAL A 138 -1.37 -5.90 8.26
CA VAL A 138 -1.65 -4.82 9.21
C VAL A 138 -1.75 -3.51 8.44
N ARG A 139 -2.81 -2.75 8.71
CA ARG A 139 -3.02 -1.40 8.23
C ARG A 139 -3.22 -0.45 9.40
N ARG A 140 -2.73 0.76 9.28
CA ARG A 140 -2.90 1.81 10.28
C ARG A 140 -3.18 3.13 9.59
N ALA A 141 -4.25 3.81 9.99
CA ALA A 141 -4.50 5.18 9.58
C ALA A 141 -3.43 6.11 10.17
N GLU A 142 -2.84 6.97 9.35
CA GLU A 142 -1.89 7.99 9.82
C GLU A 142 -2.62 9.08 10.59
N SER A 143 -3.83 9.44 10.14
CA SER A 143 -4.63 10.53 10.73
C SER A 143 -5.23 10.20 12.10
N SER A 144 -5.78 9.00 12.29
CA SER A 144 -6.51 8.61 13.51
C SER A 144 -5.74 7.64 14.41
N GLY A 145 -4.77 6.90 13.85
CA GLY A 145 -4.12 5.79 14.53
C GLY A 145 -4.99 4.51 14.57
N ASP A 146 -6.09 4.45 13.84
CA ASP A 146 -6.93 3.26 13.75
C ASP A 146 -6.19 2.11 13.07
N ILE A 147 -6.26 0.91 13.66
CA ILE A 147 -5.52 -0.27 13.20
C ILE A 147 -6.50 -1.35 12.78
N LEU A 148 -6.25 -1.91 11.59
CA LEU A 148 -6.93 -3.09 11.07
C LEU A 148 -5.92 -4.23 10.94
N VAL A 149 -6.21 -5.36 11.58
CA VAL A 149 -5.38 -6.57 11.55
C VAL A 149 -6.13 -7.65 10.81
N ASN A 150 -5.50 -8.28 9.82
CA ASN A 150 -6.10 -9.37 9.05
C ASN A 150 -5.15 -10.57 9.02
N ILE A 151 -5.61 -11.69 9.56
CA ILE A 151 -4.91 -12.97 9.53
C ILE A 151 -5.40 -13.74 8.32
N VAL A 152 -4.48 -14.12 7.43
CA VAL A 152 -4.78 -14.87 6.20
C VAL A 152 -4.32 -16.31 6.37
N THR A 153 -5.24 -17.24 6.15
CA THR A 153 -4.97 -18.69 6.26
C THR A 153 -5.55 -19.45 5.08
N THR A 154 -5.30 -20.73 5.01
CA THR A 154 -6.04 -21.63 4.10
C THR A 154 -7.26 -22.21 4.82
N SER A 155 -8.16 -22.84 4.06
CA SER A 155 -9.28 -23.62 4.59
C SER A 155 -8.92 -25.05 4.99
N GLN A 156 -7.67 -25.47 4.81
CA GLN A 156 -7.22 -26.86 5.01
C GLN A 156 -7.29 -27.32 6.47
N VAL A 157 -7.26 -26.38 7.41
CA VAL A 157 -7.38 -26.64 8.84
C VAL A 157 -8.42 -25.70 9.42
N GLU A 158 -9.34 -26.22 10.22
CA GLU A 158 -10.24 -25.41 11.02
C GLU A 158 -9.58 -25.13 12.38
N ALA A 159 -9.40 -23.87 12.73
CA ALA A 159 -8.73 -23.46 13.95
C ALA A 159 -9.45 -22.30 14.64
N ASP A 160 -9.48 -22.33 15.97
CA ASP A 160 -10.02 -21.24 16.79
C ASP A 160 -8.98 -20.13 16.95
N LEU A 161 -9.28 -18.95 16.41
CA LEU A 161 -8.45 -17.76 16.50
C LEU A 161 -8.82 -16.83 17.67
N THR A 162 -9.72 -17.25 18.56
CA THR A 162 -10.17 -16.45 19.71
C THR A 162 -8.99 -16.01 20.58
N LYS A 163 -8.07 -16.91 20.90
CA LYS A 163 -6.89 -16.59 21.71
C LYS A 163 -5.99 -15.54 21.02
N LEU A 164 -5.85 -15.61 19.70
CA LEU A 164 -5.07 -14.64 18.95
C LEU A 164 -5.76 -13.26 18.96
N ARG A 165 -7.06 -13.21 18.71
CA ARG A 165 -7.87 -11.99 18.80
C ARG A 165 -7.72 -11.32 20.16
N ASP A 166 -7.91 -12.07 21.23
CA ASP A 166 -7.90 -11.54 22.59
C ASP A 166 -6.50 -11.02 22.97
N ALA A 167 -5.45 -11.75 22.63
CA ALA A 167 -4.07 -11.32 22.86
C ALA A 167 -3.69 -10.04 22.08
N LEU A 168 -4.20 -9.86 20.86
CA LEU A 168 -4.00 -8.65 20.07
C LEU A 168 -4.69 -7.44 20.72
N LEU A 169 -5.89 -7.63 21.28
CA LEU A 169 -6.66 -6.55 21.91
C LEU A 169 -6.05 -6.09 23.26
N GLU A 170 -5.23 -6.92 23.90
CA GLU A 170 -4.54 -6.58 25.16
C GLU A 170 -3.20 -5.85 24.94
N LEU A 171 -2.74 -5.68 23.70
CA LEU A 171 -1.47 -5.02 23.41
C LEU A 171 -1.48 -3.55 23.81
N PRO A 172 -0.38 -3.04 24.40
CA PRO A 172 -0.22 -1.63 24.75
C PRO A 172 0.16 -0.80 23.50
N LEU A 173 -0.76 -0.70 22.55
CA LEU A 173 -0.56 0.03 21.31
C LEU A 173 -0.72 1.54 21.50
N SER A 174 -0.04 2.32 20.68
CA SER A 174 -0.25 3.77 20.59
C SER A 174 -1.53 4.11 19.84
N GLY A 175 -1.87 3.30 18.82
CA GLY A 175 -3.13 3.37 18.10
C GLY A 175 -4.20 2.46 18.72
N LYS A 176 -5.30 2.30 18.00
CA LYS A 176 -6.44 1.50 18.45
C LYS A 176 -6.79 0.44 17.40
N ILE A 177 -6.82 -0.82 17.79
CA ILE A 177 -7.39 -1.87 16.94
C ILE A 177 -8.90 -1.65 16.84
N ILE A 178 -9.37 -1.36 15.63
CA ILE A 178 -10.80 -1.15 15.33
C ILE A 178 -11.41 -2.36 14.60
N GLY A 179 -10.57 -3.25 14.09
CA GLY A 179 -11.00 -4.48 13.46
C GLY A 179 -9.92 -5.55 13.45
N ILE A 180 -10.33 -6.79 13.68
CA ILE A 180 -9.53 -8.01 13.50
C ILE A 180 -10.31 -8.93 12.59
N LEU A 181 -9.69 -9.32 11.48
CA LEU A 181 -10.29 -10.12 10.43
C LEU A 181 -9.55 -11.45 10.29
N HIS A 182 -10.30 -12.44 9.84
CA HIS A 182 -9.77 -13.70 9.36
C HIS A 182 -10.15 -13.88 7.90
N THR A 183 -9.17 -13.93 7.03
CA THR A 183 -9.36 -14.18 5.60
C THR A 183 -8.95 -15.59 5.25
N THR A 184 -9.84 -16.34 4.64
CA THR A 184 -9.51 -17.60 3.99
C THR A 184 -9.04 -17.31 2.57
N ASN A 185 -7.91 -17.90 2.19
CA ASN A 185 -7.32 -17.81 0.85
C ASN A 185 -6.74 -19.15 0.44
N ASP A 186 -7.40 -19.82 -0.49
CA ASP A 186 -6.97 -21.12 -1.03
C ASP A 186 -6.30 -21.01 -2.40
N SER A 187 -6.06 -19.78 -2.89
CA SER A 187 -5.33 -19.53 -4.13
C SER A 187 -3.95 -20.18 -4.11
N LEU A 188 -3.56 -20.81 -5.21
CA LEU A 188 -2.21 -21.34 -5.39
C LEU A 188 -1.17 -20.23 -5.55
N ALA A 189 -1.58 -19.07 -6.05
CA ALA A 189 -0.72 -17.91 -6.17
C ALA A 189 -0.40 -17.29 -4.80
N ASP A 190 0.80 -16.74 -4.68
CA ASP A 190 1.23 -16.02 -3.48
C ASP A 190 0.72 -14.57 -3.50
N VAL A 191 -0.59 -14.43 -3.57
CA VAL A 191 -1.29 -13.13 -3.54
C VAL A 191 -2.19 -13.09 -2.33
N VAL A 192 -2.28 -11.93 -1.70
CA VAL A 192 -3.23 -11.68 -0.62
C VAL A 192 -4.58 -11.38 -1.27
N GLN A 193 -5.36 -12.43 -1.46
CA GLN A 193 -6.72 -12.41 -2.01
C GLN A 193 -7.68 -13.03 -0.99
N ALA A 194 -8.95 -12.69 -1.04
CA ALA A 194 -9.96 -13.20 -0.14
C ALA A 194 -10.94 -14.10 -0.89
N ASP A 195 -11.04 -15.36 -0.48
CA ASP A 195 -12.18 -16.23 -0.83
C ASP A 195 -13.32 -15.99 0.17
N LYS A 196 -12.99 -15.75 1.43
CA LYS A 196 -13.92 -15.43 2.51
C LYS A 196 -13.26 -14.52 3.54
N ILE A 197 -14.02 -13.58 4.11
CA ILE A 197 -13.60 -12.72 5.22
C ILE A 197 -14.58 -12.89 6.36
N ASP A 198 -14.07 -13.27 7.54
CA ASP A 198 -14.81 -13.32 8.80
C ASP A 198 -14.31 -12.20 9.72
N ILE A 199 -15.24 -11.46 10.34
CA ILE A 199 -14.91 -10.41 11.30
C ILE A 199 -14.80 -11.05 12.68
N LEU A 200 -13.58 -11.13 13.23
CA LEU A 200 -13.34 -11.64 14.58
C LEU A 200 -13.59 -10.59 15.66
N TYR A 201 -13.41 -9.30 15.31
CA TYR A 201 -13.65 -8.15 16.18
C TYR A 201 -13.89 -6.89 15.36
N GLY A 202 -14.82 -6.04 15.81
CA GLY A 202 -15.05 -4.70 15.31
C GLY A 202 -15.56 -4.64 13.88
N GLN A 203 -14.83 -3.99 13.00
CA GLN A 203 -15.24 -3.73 11.61
C GLN A 203 -14.13 -4.07 10.61
N ASP A 204 -14.48 -4.11 9.32
CA ASP A 204 -13.58 -4.48 8.22
C ASP A 204 -13.03 -3.28 7.42
N TYR A 205 -13.14 -2.08 7.96
CA TYR A 205 -12.62 -0.87 7.33
C TYR A 205 -12.15 0.14 8.37
N PHE A 206 -11.37 1.13 7.92
CA PHE A 206 -11.07 2.35 8.65
C PHE A 206 -11.17 3.56 7.71
N TYR A 207 -11.10 4.75 8.27
CA TYR A 207 -11.01 5.98 7.51
C TYR A 207 -9.58 6.54 7.57
N GLU A 208 -9.06 6.94 6.41
CA GLU A 208 -7.85 7.74 6.31
C GLU A 208 -8.22 9.13 5.80
N GLU A 209 -7.51 10.15 6.26
CA GLU A 209 -7.70 11.51 5.81
C GLU A 209 -6.47 12.00 5.06
N ILE A 210 -6.65 12.49 3.84
CA ILE A 210 -5.61 13.10 2.99
C ILE A 210 -6.13 14.44 2.48
N LEU A 211 -5.37 15.52 2.73
CA LEU A 211 -5.68 16.88 2.28
C LEU A 211 -7.12 17.32 2.60
N GLY A 212 -7.64 16.87 3.75
CA GLY A 212 -9.00 17.20 4.22
C GLY A 212 -10.11 16.34 3.63
N LEU A 213 -9.80 15.35 2.79
CA LEU A 213 -10.75 14.38 2.28
C LEU A 213 -10.63 13.05 3.00
N LYS A 214 -11.77 12.40 3.30
CA LYS A 214 -11.84 11.11 3.96
C LYS A 214 -12.01 9.98 2.95
N PHE A 215 -11.26 8.91 3.17
CA PHE A 215 -11.32 7.70 2.36
C PHE A 215 -11.62 6.50 3.22
N LYS A 216 -12.64 5.75 2.86
CA LYS A 216 -12.94 4.45 3.45
C LYS A 216 -11.99 3.41 2.88
N ILE A 217 -11.18 2.81 3.73
CA ILE A 217 -10.13 1.85 3.37
C ILE A 217 -10.51 0.47 3.87
N SER A 218 -10.65 -0.49 2.97
CA SER A 218 -10.86 -1.91 3.27
C SER A 218 -9.53 -2.67 3.35
N PRO A 219 -9.48 -3.92 3.83
CA PRO A 219 -8.25 -4.71 3.95
C PRO A 219 -7.46 -4.82 2.64
N PHE A 220 -8.16 -4.97 1.52
CA PHE A 220 -7.57 -5.27 0.22
C PHE A 220 -7.57 -4.08 -0.74
N SER A 221 -8.31 -3.00 -0.47
CA SER A 221 -8.31 -1.83 -1.33
C SER A 221 -6.91 -1.25 -1.50
N PHE A 222 -6.59 -0.84 -2.72
CA PHE A 222 -5.38 -0.08 -2.97
C PHE A 222 -5.47 1.30 -2.29
N PHE A 223 -4.42 1.67 -1.61
CA PHE A 223 -4.19 3.00 -1.06
C PHE A 223 -2.69 3.22 -0.92
N GLN A 224 -2.20 4.43 -1.16
CA GLN A 224 -0.78 4.73 -1.07
C GLN A 224 -0.23 4.38 0.32
N THR A 225 0.86 3.62 0.36
CA THR A 225 1.40 3.06 1.61
C THR A 225 2.19 4.07 2.46
N ASN A 226 2.32 5.31 2.00
CA ASN A 226 2.88 6.44 2.72
C ASN A 226 1.90 7.61 2.59
N THR A 227 1.01 7.78 3.55
CA THR A 227 -0.04 8.80 3.54
C THR A 227 0.54 10.21 3.38
N LEU A 228 1.53 10.58 4.20
CA LEU A 228 2.12 11.92 4.15
C LEU A 228 2.92 12.17 2.86
N GLY A 229 3.58 11.14 2.33
CA GLY A 229 4.22 11.21 1.01
C GLY A 229 3.21 11.36 -0.12
N ALA A 230 2.06 10.69 -0.02
CA ALA A 230 0.95 10.83 -0.95
C ALA A 230 0.34 12.23 -0.93
N GLU A 231 0.21 12.85 0.25
CA GLU A 231 -0.23 14.26 0.36
C GLU A 231 0.69 15.21 -0.42
N VAL A 232 2.01 15.03 -0.28
CA VAL A 232 2.99 15.83 -1.04
C VAL A 232 2.83 15.62 -2.54
N LEU A 233 2.66 14.37 -2.98
CA LEU A 233 2.45 14.01 -4.38
C LEU A 233 1.16 14.63 -4.94
N TYR A 234 0.04 14.41 -4.27
CA TYR A 234 -1.27 14.88 -4.73
C TYR A 234 -1.39 16.40 -4.68
N LYS A 235 -0.84 17.03 -3.64
CA LYS A 235 -0.75 18.49 -3.58
C LYS A 235 0.07 19.02 -4.75
N THR A 236 1.20 18.41 -5.07
CA THR A 236 2.04 18.80 -6.19
C THR A 236 1.30 18.67 -7.53
N ALA A 237 0.63 17.54 -7.76
CA ALA A 237 -0.18 17.36 -8.97
C ALA A 237 -1.29 18.41 -9.09
N ARG A 238 -1.98 18.71 -7.99
CA ARG A 238 -3.00 19.76 -7.95
C ARG A 238 -2.42 21.16 -8.21
N ASP A 239 -1.24 21.46 -7.65
CA ASP A 239 -0.56 22.73 -7.86
C ASP A 239 -0.16 22.92 -9.34
N PHE A 240 0.25 21.84 -10.04
CA PHE A 240 0.53 21.86 -11.49
C PHE A 240 -0.73 22.07 -12.34
N VAL A 241 -1.85 21.47 -11.95
CA VAL A 241 -3.14 21.70 -12.61
C VAL A 241 -3.60 23.15 -12.40
N GLY A 242 -3.35 23.70 -11.21
CA GLY A 242 -3.77 25.05 -10.82
C GLY A 242 -5.28 25.16 -10.59
N GLU A 243 -5.78 26.41 -10.51
CA GLU A 243 -7.21 26.66 -10.40
C GLU A 243 -7.87 26.62 -11.78
N THR A 244 -8.66 25.58 -12.01
CA THR A 244 -9.28 25.27 -13.30
C THR A 244 -10.78 24.98 -13.15
N LYS A 245 -11.48 25.84 -12.41
CA LYS A 245 -12.93 25.69 -12.12
C LYS A 245 -13.85 25.65 -13.36
N ASP A 246 -13.32 25.98 -14.51
CA ASP A 246 -13.98 25.91 -15.82
C ASP A 246 -13.55 24.69 -16.65
N LYS A 247 -12.62 23.86 -16.15
CA LYS A 247 -11.96 22.79 -16.88
C LYS A 247 -12.45 21.41 -16.51
N VAL A 248 -12.36 20.48 -17.47
CA VAL A 248 -12.63 19.05 -17.31
C VAL A 248 -11.32 18.30 -17.20
N ILE A 249 -11.20 17.45 -16.19
CA ILE A 249 -10.02 16.63 -15.95
C ILE A 249 -10.40 15.16 -16.07
N PHE A 250 -9.58 14.37 -16.78
CA PHE A 250 -9.69 12.91 -16.77
C PHE A 250 -8.59 12.32 -15.90
N ASP A 251 -8.99 11.43 -15.01
CA ASP A 251 -8.11 10.58 -14.19
C ASP A 251 -8.19 9.15 -14.75
N LEU A 252 -7.20 8.78 -15.56
CA LEU A 252 -7.19 7.48 -16.24
C LEU A 252 -6.41 6.46 -15.42
N TYR A 253 -7.00 5.26 -15.24
CA TYR A 253 -6.58 4.24 -14.28
C TYR A 253 -6.77 4.72 -12.84
N SER A 254 -7.95 5.28 -12.56
CA SER A 254 -8.22 6.05 -11.35
C SER A 254 -8.24 5.22 -10.05
N GLY A 255 -8.27 3.89 -10.12
CA GLY A 255 -8.36 3.02 -8.95
C GLY A 255 -9.58 3.39 -8.09
N THR A 256 -9.36 3.62 -6.81
CA THR A 256 -10.41 4.06 -5.86
C THR A 256 -10.70 5.57 -5.94
N GLY A 257 -10.27 6.24 -7.00
CA GLY A 257 -10.58 7.64 -7.30
C GLY A 257 -9.87 8.66 -6.42
N THR A 258 -8.75 8.30 -5.79
CA THR A 258 -8.07 9.20 -4.85
C THR A 258 -7.58 10.47 -5.54
N ILE A 259 -6.90 10.34 -6.69
CA ILE A 259 -6.38 11.51 -7.44
C ILE A 259 -7.54 12.35 -7.98
N ALA A 260 -8.55 11.72 -8.60
CA ALA A 260 -9.74 12.40 -9.08
C ALA A 260 -10.38 13.28 -7.99
N GLN A 261 -10.58 12.73 -6.80
CA GLN A 261 -11.18 13.46 -5.68
C GLN A 261 -10.27 14.59 -5.17
N MET A 262 -8.94 14.41 -5.18
CA MET A 262 -8.00 15.48 -4.81
C MET A 262 -8.01 16.66 -5.80
N LEU A 263 -8.37 16.42 -7.07
CA LEU A 263 -8.47 17.44 -8.11
C LEU A 263 -9.85 18.09 -8.19
N ALA A 264 -10.88 17.41 -7.68
CA ALA A 264 -12.26 17.90 -7.74
C ALA A 264 -12.46 19.34 -7.20
N PRO A 265 -11.83 19.73 -6.06
CA PRO A 265 -11.98 21.10 -5.54
C PRO A 265 -11.49 22.22 -6.46
N VAL A 266 -10.59 21.92 -7.40
CA VAL A 266 -10.01 22.89 -8.34
C VAL A 266 -10.53 22.75 -9.77
N ALA A 267 -11.39 21.79 -10.05
CA ALA A 267 -11.91 21.49 -11.39
C ALA A 267 -13.41 21.78 -11.51
N LYS A 268 -13.90 21.96 -12.73
CA LYS A 268 -15.32 21.98 -13.07
C LYS A 268 -15.92 20.58 -12.93
N LYS A 269 -15.24 19.60 -13.50
CA LYS A 269 -15.64 18.18 -13.50
C LYS A 269 -14.38 17.31 -13.56
N VAL A 270 -14.39 16.20 -12.83
CA VAL A 270 -13.37 15.16 -12.93
C VAL A 270 -14.03 13.84 -13.31
N VAL A 271 -13.51 13.17 -14.35
CA VAL A 271 -13.97 11.85 -14.79
C VAL A 271 -12.87 10.85 -14.54
N GLY A 272 -13.12 9.89 -13.64
CA GLY A 272 -12.24 8.76 -13.34
C GLY A 272 -12.63 7.54 -14.18
N VAL A 273 -11.67 6.90 -14.83
CA VAL A 273 -11.89 5.64 -15.57
C VAL A 273 -11.02 4.55 -14.98
N GLU A 274 -11.65 3.43 -14.60
CA GLU A 274 -11.00 2.28 -13.97
C GLU A 274 -11.65 0.98 -14.45
N ILE A 275 -10.86 -0.05 -14.70
CA ILE A 275 -11.36 -1.33 -15.19
C ILE A 275 -11.99 -2.19 -14.10
N VAL A 276 -11.57 -2.02 -12.85
CA VAL A 276 -12.03 -2.80 -11.70
C VAL A 276 -13.31 -2.18 -11.13
N GLU A 277 -14.46 -2.82 -11.35
CA GLU A 277 -15.78 -2.35 -10.91
C GLU A 277 -15.84 -2.06 -9.40
N GLU A 278 -15.25 -2.91 -8.56
CA GLU A 278 -15.22 -2.73 -7.10
C GLU A 278 -14.46 -1.46 -6.70
N ALA A 279 -13.39 -1.11 -7.42
CA ALA A 279 -12.63 0.11 -7.19
C ALA A 279 -13.47 1.34 -7.58
N VAL A 280 -14.22 1.26 -8.68
CA VAL A 280 -15.14 2.31 -9.12
C VAL A 280 -16.25 2.55 -8.09
N GLU A 281 -16.85 1.49 -7.55
CA GLU A 281 -17.86 1.64 -6.50
C GLU A 281 -17.27 2.24 -5.21
N ALA A 282 -16.06 1.83 -4.84
CA ALA A 282 -15.36 2.46 -3.71
C ALA A 282 -15.06 3.94 -3.96
N ALA A 283 -14.72 4.33 -5.21
CA ALA A 283 -14.51 5.72 -5.59
C ALA A 283 -15.78 6.55 -5.46
N LYS A 284 -16.93 6.04 -5.91
CA LYS A 284 -18.24 6.68 -5.77
C LYS A 284 -18.62 6.90 -4.31
N VAL A 285 -18.47 5.85 -3.48
CA VAL A 285 -18.75 5.94 -2.03
C VAL A 285 -17.86 7.00 -1.37
N ASN A 286 -16.59 7.06 -1.71
CA ASN A 286 -15.67 8.06 -1.17
C ASN A 286 -15.99 9.48 -1.66
N ALA A 287 -16.40 9.66 -2.92
CA ALA A 287 -16.81 10.96 -3.43
C ALA A 287 -18.07 11.47 -2.74
N GLU A 288 -19.07 10.60 -2.54
CA GLU A 288 -20.28 10.92 -1.77
C GLU A 288 -19.94 11.28 -0.32
N LEU A 289 -19.07 10.51 0.35
CA LEU A 289 -18.59 10.79 1.71
C LEU A 289 -17.96 12.19 1.83
N ASN A 290 -17.30 12.66 0.76
CA ASN A 290 -16.62 13.94 0.71
C ASN A 290 -17.49 15.07 0.11
N GLY A 291 -18.73 14.79 -0.28
CA GLY A 291 -19.65 15.77 -0.90
C GLY A 291 -19.12 16.33 -2.23
N LEU A 292 -18.46 15.49 -3.03
CA LEU A 292 -17.86 15.85 -4.31
C LEU A 292 -18.82 15.51 -5.48
N ASP A 293 -19.76 16.40 -5.75
CA ASP A 293 -20.78 16.20 -6.79
C ASP A 293 -20.22 16.34 -8.24
N ASN A 294 -18.99 16.82 -8.39
CA ASN A 294 -18.32 17.02 -9.68
C ASN A 294 -17.35 15.88 -10.05
N CYS A 295 -17.36 14.77 -9.34
CA CYS A 295 -16.66 13.54 -9.69
C CYS A 295 -17.60 12.54 -10.35
N GLU A 296 -17.22 12.02 -11.51
CA GLU A 296 -17.88 10.90 -12.17
C GLU A 296 -16.89 9.73 -12.29
N PHE A 297 -17.33 8.50 -11.98
CA PHE A 297 -16.48 7.32 -12.07
C PHE A 297 -17.13 6.27 -12.96
N ILE A 298 -16.35 5.80 -13.94
CA ILE A 298 -16.79 4.90 -15.01
C ILE A 298 -15.95 3.61 -14.95
N ALA A 299 -16.66 2.48 -14.88
CA ALA A 299 -16.03 1.16 -14.96
C ALA A 299 -15.80 0.79 -16.44
N GLY A 300 -14.55 0.52 -16.81
CA GLY A 300 -14.22 0.05 -18.16
C GLY A 300 -12.75 0.17 -18.51
N ASP A 301 -12.42 -0.46 -19.63
CA ASP A 301 -11.08 -0.38 -20.22
C ASP A 301 -10.85 1.05 -20.74
N VAL A 302 -9.82 1.72 -20.20
CA VAL A 302 -9.46 3.10 -20.56
C VAL A 302 -9.37 3.29 -22.08
N LEU A 303 -8.74 2.35 -22.80
CA LEU A 303 -8.54 2.45 -24.27
C LEU A 303 -9.83 2.35 -25.08
N LYS A 304 -10.91 1.87 -24.47
CA LYS A 304 -12.23 1.77 -25.12
C LYS A 304 -13.14 2.92 -24.69
N VAL A 305 -13.17 3.18 -23.38
CA VAL A 305 -14.11 4.14 -22.79
C VAL A 305 -13.79 5.57 -23.16
N VAL A 306 -12.50 5.95 -23.24
CA VAL A 306 -12.09 7.36 -23.47
C VAL A 306 -12.62 7.91 -24.79
N ASP A 307 -12.67 7.10 -25.84
CA ASP A 307 -13.19 7.53 -27.16
C ASP A 307 -14.71 7.71 -27.18
N GLU A 308 -15.42 7.07 -26.25
CA GLU A 308 -16.89 7.10 -26.16
C GLU A 308 -17.40 8.22 -25.23
N LEU A 309 -16.52 8.88 -24.48
CA LEU A 309 -16.92 9.94 -23.55
C LEU A 309 -17.37 11.20 -24.31
N GLU A 310 -18.51 11.74 -23.87
CA GLU A 310 -19.05 13.00 -24.43
C GLU A 310 -18.18 14.20 -24.06
N ASP A 311 -17.66 14.23 -22.83
CA ASP A 311 -16.77 15.27 -22.37
C ASP A 311 -15.39 15.18 -23.08
N LYS A 312 -14.77 16.33 -23.30
CA LYS A 312 -13.39 16.43 -23.75
C LYS A 312 -12.53 16.95 -22.61
N PRO A 313 -11.42 16.30 -22.27
CA PRO A 313 -10.57 16.75 -21.20
C PRO A 313 -9.73 17.95 -21.61
N ASP A 314 -9.61 18.93 -20.70
CA ASP A 314 -8.59 19.97 -20.76
C ASP A 314 -7.26 19.48 -20.19
N PHE A 315 -7.34 18.56 -19.21
CA PHE A 315 -6.19 17.90 -18.57
C PHE A 315 -6.43 16.41 -18.42
N ILE A 316 -5.37 15.63 -18.56
CA ILE A 316 -5.36 14.20 -18.31
C ILE A 316 -4.31 13.91 -17.24
N VAL A 317 -4.73 13.22 -16.17
CA VAL A 317 -3.83 12.59 -15.22
C VAL A 317 -3.71 11.13 -15.60
N LEU A 318 -2.49 10.63 -15.64
CA LEU A 318 -2.18 9.29 -16.12
C LEU A 318 -1.24 8.60 -15.11
N ASP A 319 -1.77 7.63 -14.36
CA ASP A 319 -1.00 6.79 -13.42
C ASP A 319 -1.29 5.29 -13.67
N PRO A 320 -0.89 4.76 -14.84
CA PRO A 320 -1.24 3.41 -15.25
C PRO A 320 -0.40 2.37 -14.52
N PRO A 321 -0.91 1.14 -14.36
CA PRO A 321 -0.10 -0.01 -13.96
C PRO A 321 1.00 -0.26 -14.99
N ARG A 322 2.11 -0.87 -14.54
CA ARG A 322 3.32 -1.06 -15.37
C ARG A 322 3.04 -1.80 -16.69
N ASP A 323 2.09 -2.73 -16.67
CA ASP A 323 1.75 -3.56 -17.84
C ASP A 323 0.99 -2.78 -18.93
N CYS A 324 0.43 -1.62 -18.62
CA CYS A 324 -0.29 -0.79 -19.59
C CYS A 324 0.61 0.14 -20.41
N LEU A 325 1.90 0.26 -20.05
CA LEU A 325 2.87 1.12 -20.74
C LEU A 325 3.65 0.36 -21.84
N LEU A 326 2.97 -0.44 -22.64
CA LEU A 326 3.58 -1.36 -23.61
C LEU A 326 4.47 -0.70 -24.69
N TYR A 327 4.37 0.60 -24.92
CA TYR A 327 5.06 1.27 -26.04
C TYR A 327 6.02 2.39 -25.64
N THR A 328 6.03 2.85 -24.40
CA THR A 328 6.80 4.04 -24.01
C THR A 328 7.93 3.79 -23.02
N SER A 329 8.04 2.60 -22.47
CA SER A 329 9.14 2.25 -21.57
C SER A 329 9.58 0.82 -21.81
N PRO A 330 10.76 0.58 -22.43
CA PRO A 330 11.40 -0.72 -22.35
C PRO A 330 11.71 -0.95 -20.86
N SER A 331 10.91 -1.75 -20.20
CA SER A 331 11.19 -2.19 -18.82
C SER A 331 12.52 -2.94 -18.85
N PRO A 332 13.53 -2.50 -18.12
CA PRO A 332 14.70 -3.34 -17.90
C PRO A 332 14.24 -4.55 -17.09
N ARG A 333 14.38 -5.72 -17.66
CA ARG A 333 14.22 -7.01 -16.98
C ARG A 333 15.35 -7.22 -15.98
#